data_551a975ff3b8e286054b005aacaef12b
#
_entry.id   551a975ff3b8e286054b005aacaef12b
#
_cell.length_a   1.000
_cell.length_b   1.000
_cell.length_c   1.000
_cell.angle_alpha   90.00
_cell.angle_beta   90.00
_cell.angle_gamma   90.00
#
_symmetry.space_group_name_H-M   'P 1'
#
loop_
_entity.id
_entity.type
_entity.pdbx_description
1 polymer ?
#
loop_
_entity_poly.entity_id
_entity_poly.type
_entity_poly.pdbx_seq_one_letter_code
_entity_poly.pdbx_strand_id
1 'polypeptide(L)'
;MIYGHAELLKSVNAKYPFTKTEVKQIAIAAGTVNFYQDQLFQNIRPNRMVVGLINALRAAEDYTKHPFNFQHFNVNQIGLFVDNVPVSGNVMRLHLNATSGRTIIPAFNNMFEVTDKWLQDSRIQISRSEFAAEYAMYCFEIEPNFGEPTNIF
;
A
#
# COMPACT_ATOMS: atom_id res chain seq x y z
N MET A 1 -25.75 -7.72 -30.86
CA MET A 1 -24.73 -7.09 -29.99
C MET A 1 -23.28 -7.46 -30.37
N ILE A 2 -22.97 -8.66 -30.83
CA ILE A 2 -21.61 -9.13 -31.20
C ILE A 2 -21.03 -8.39 -32.40
N TYR A 3 -21.85 -8.04 -33.40
CA TYR A 3 -21.39 -7.34 -34.63
C TYR A 3 -20.86 -5.93 -34.38
N GLY A 4 -21.40 -5.20 -33.40
CA GLY A 4 -20.95 -3.85 -33.08
C GLY A 4 -19.53 -3.81 -32.51
N HIS A 5 -19.16 -4.80 -31.69
CA HIS A 5 -17.80 -4.89 -31.12
C HIS A 5 -16.76 -5.27 -32.21
N ALA A 6 -17.12 -6.16 -33.12
CA ALA A 6 -16.24 -6.55 -34.23
C ALA A 6 -15.96 -5.37 -35.18
N GLU A 7 -16.93 -4.52 -35.41
CA GLU A 7 -16.77 -3.31 -36.24
C GLU A 7 -15.88 -2.26 -35.55
N LEU A 8 -16.05 -2.08 -34.23
CA LEU A 8 -15.23 -1.17 -33.44
C LEU A 8 -13.74 -1.59 -33.41
N LEU A 9 -13.48 -2.89 -33.31
CA LEU A 9 -12.11 -3.44 -33.30
C LEU A 9 -11.36 -3.31 -34.63
N LYS A 10 -12.05 -3.00 -35.72
CA LYS A 10 -11.40 -2.67 -37.00
C LYS A 10 -10.76 -1.28 -36.99
N SER A 11 -11.27 -0.36 -36.19
CA SER A 11 -10.85 1.03 -36.15
C SER A 11 -10.09 1.41 -34.87
N VAL A 12 -10.29 0.70 -33.77
CA VAL A 12 -9.69 0.99 -32.47
C VAL A 12 -9.07 -0.27 -31.88
N ASN A 13 -7.85 -0.15 -31.39
CA ASN A 13 -7.19 -1.27 -30.70
C ASN A 13 -7.90 -1.59 -29.38
N ALA A 14 -8.11 -2.88 -29.12
CA ALA A 14 -8.64 -3.32 -27.84
C ALA A 14 -7.66 -2.97 -26.70
N LYS A 15 -8.14 -2.26 -25.69
CA LYS A 15 -7.37 -1.94 -24.50
C LYS A 15 -7.84 -2.87 -23.37
N TYR A 16 -6.90 -3.62 -22.78
CA TYR A 16 -7.14 -4.50 -21.65
C TYR A 16 -6.39 -3.94 -20.43
N PRO A 17 -7.04 -3.10 -19.61
CA PRO A 17 -6.39 -2.61 -18.40
C PRO A 17 -6.17 -3.77 -17.43
N PHE A 18 -4.95 -3.88 -16.89
CA PHE A 18 -4.63 -4.84 -15.86
C PHE A 18 -3.75 -4.21 -14.80
N THR A 19 -3.88 -4.69 -13.57
CA THR A 19 -3.02 -4.29 -12.45
C THR A 19 -1.91 -5.30 -12.28
N LYS A 20 -0.66 -4.84 -12.37
CA LYS A 20 0.52 -5.64 -12.03
C LYS A 20 0.92 -5.34 -10.59
N THR A 21 1.09 -6.36 -9.78
CA THR A 21 1.66 -6.24 -8.44
C THR A 21 3.08 -6.78 -8.43
N GLU A 22 4.00 -6.03 -7.85
CA GLU A 22 5.38 -6.43 -7.63
C GLU A 22 5.67 -6.41 -6.13
N VAL A 23 6.27 -7.46 -5.61
CA VAL A 23 6.64 -7.57 -4.21
C VAL A 23 8.15 -7.54 -4.08
N LYS A 24 8.67 -6.69 -3.19
CA LYS A 24 10.09 -6.62 -2.85
C LYS A 24 10.27 -6.84 -1.36
N GLN A 25 11.27 -7.59 -0.99
CA GLN A 25 11.64 -7.83 0.38
C GLN A 25 13.01 -7.21 0.64
N ILE A 26 13.12 -6.44 1.72
CA ILE A 26 14.32 -5.73 2.10
C ILE A 26 14.62 -6.06 3.55
N ALA A 27 15.84 -6.51 3.83
CA ALA A 27 16.27 -6.83 5.19
C ALA A 27 16.72 -5.55 5.91
N ILE A 28 16.20 -5.35 7.13
CA ILE A 28 16.59 -4.27 8.03
C ILE A 28 17.30 -4.92 9.23
N ALA A 29 18.52 -4.47 9.52
CA ALA A 29 19.29 -5.00 10.65
C ALA A 29 18.62 -4.67 11.99
N ALA A 30 18.72 -5.59 12.94
CA ALA A 30 18.21 -5.37 14.30
C ALA A 30 18.92 -4.16 14.94
N GLY A 31 18.16 -3.33 15.65
CA GLY A 31 18.68 -2.12 16.29
C GLY A 31 18.81 -0.91 15.36
N THR A 32 18.42 -1.01 14.09
CA THR A 32 18.39 0.12 13.16
C THR A 32 17.38 1.16 13.65
N VAL A 33 17.85 2.38 13.91
CA VAL A 33 17.00 3.50 14.35
C VAL A 33 16.43 4.27 13.16
N ASN A 34 17.23 4.44 12.11
CA ASN A 34 16.84 5.11 10.88
C ASN A 34 17.18 4.21 9.70
N PHE A 35 16.22 4.04 8.83
CA PHE A 35 16.37 3.23 7.62
C PHE A 35 15.94 4.05 6.41
N TYR A 36 16.76 4.04 5.39
CA TYR A 36 16.51 4.68 4.10
C TYR A 36 16.77 3.67 3.00
N GLN A 37 15.88 3.60 2.05
CA GLN A 37 16.01 2.78 0.86
C GLN A 37 15.75 3.60 -0.37
N ASP A 38 16.79 3.83 -1.15
CA ASP A 38 16.68 4.52 -2.43
C ASP A 38 16.38 3.54 -3.55
N GLN A 39 15.89 4.07 -4.67
CA GLN A 39 15.64 3.34 -5.91
C GLN A 39 14.79 2.08 -5.75
N LEU A 40 13.71 2.20 -5.00
CA LEU A 40 12.78 1.08 -4.76
C LEU A 40 12.25 0.47 -6.06
N PHE A 41 11.96 1.30 -7.05
CA PHE A 41 11.44 0.88 -8.35
C PHE A 41 12.27 1.52 -9.47
N GLN A 42 13.13 0.73 -10.08
CA GLN A 42 13.97 1.20 -11.19
C GLN A 42 13.08 1.52 -12.40
N ASN A 43 13.00 2.81 -12.76
CA ASN A 43 12.28 3.31 -13.93
C ASN A 43 10.78 2.99 -14.02
N ILE A 44 10.18 2.46 -12.97
CA ILE A 44 8.74 2.20 -12.90
C ILE A 44 8.18 3.01 -11.74
N ARG A 45 7.21 3.86 -12.00
CA ARG A 45 6.47 4.57 -10.97
C ARG A 45 5.20 3.79 -10.66
N PRO A 46 5.07 3.15 -9.50
CA PRO A 46 3.85 2.45 -9.14
C PRO A 46 2.76 3.46 -8.78
N ASN A 47 1.50 3.11 -9.04
CA ASN A 47 0.37 3.94 -8.62
C ASN A 47 0.20 3.92 -7.10
N ARG A 48 0.42 2.74 -6.51
CA ARG A 48 0.26 2.50 -5.07
C ARG A 48 1.42 1.69 -4.52
N MET A 49 1.76 1.96 -3.28
CA MET A 49 2.75 1.19 -2.54
C MET A 49 2.22 0.83 -1.17
N VAL A 50 2.38 -0.41 -0.78
CA VAL A 50 2.05 -0.91 0.56
C VAL A 50 3.32 -1.42 1.22
N VAL A 51 3.60 -0.95 2.41
CA VAL A 51 4.75 -1.36 3.22
C VAL A 51 4.26 -2.10 4.45
N GLY A 52 4.72 -3.31 4.64
CA GLY A 52 4.49 -4.10 5.85
C GLY A 52 5.82 -4.56 6.44
N LEU A 53 5.93 -4.55 7.75
CA LEU A 53 7.12 -5.01 8.47
C LEU A 53 6.85 -6.38 9.08
N ILE A 54 7.73 -7.33 8.81
CA ILE A 54 7.65 -8.69 9.35
C ILE A 54 8.93 -9.05 10.10
N ASN A 55 8.83 -9.96 11.04
CA ASN A 55 10.00 -10.51 11.71
C ASN A 55 10.81 -11.36 10.73
N ALA A 56 12.14 -11.21 10.72
CA ALA A 56 13.02 -11.92 9.81
C ALA A 56 12.91 -13.46 9.90
N LEU A 57 12.65 -13.99 11.11
CA LEU A 57 12.44 -15.43 11.31
C LEU A 57 11.15 -15.94 10.64
N ARG A 58 10.17 -15.06 10.45
CA ARG A 58 8.92 -15.40 9.73
C ARG A 58 9.11 -15.36 8.21
N ALA A 59 10.00 -14.50 7.74
CA ALA A 59 10.39 -14.44 6.33
C ALA A 59 11.21 -15.65 5.89
N ALA A 60 11.85 -16.36 6.83
CA ALA A 60 12.72 -17.51 6.60
C ALA A 60 11.99 -18.87 6.61
N GLU A 61 10.71 -18.89 6.16
CA GLU A 61 9.92 -20.13 5.98
C GLU A 61 9.68 -20.96 7.26
N ASP A 62 9.59 -20.32 8.41
CA ASP A 62 9.20 -20.98 9.65
C ASP A 62 7.68 -21.25 9.64
N TYR A 63 7.28 -22.46 9.29
CA TYR A 63 5.87 -22.90 9.19
C TYR A 63 5.09 -22.78 10.50
N THR A 64 5.77 -22.56 11.63
CA THR A 64 5.10 -22.36 12.92
C THR A 64 4.61 -20.93 13.13
N LYS A 65 4.98 -20.01 12.25
CA LYS A 65 4.69 -18.59 12.38
C LYS A 65 3.85 -18.08 11.21
N HIS A 66 2.83 -17.29 11.52
CA HIS A 66 1.96 -16.70 10.50
C HIS A 66 2.74 -15.68 9.65
N PRO A 67 2.91 -15.88 8.32
CA PRO A 67 3.73 -15.03 7.47
C PRO A 67 3.12 -13.62 7.26
N PHE A 68 1.81 -13.48 7.43
CA PHE A 68 1.07 -12.23 7.25
C PHE A 68 0.83 -11.45 8.53
N ASN A 69 1.59 -11.73 9.58
CA ASN A 69 1.55 -10.94 10.80
C ASN A 69 2.49 -9.74 10.64
N PHE A 70 1.93 -8.61 10.21
CA PHE A 70 2.64 -7.35 10.03
C PHE A 70 2.70 -6.59 11.35
N GLN A 71 3.88 -6.47 11.91
CA GLN A 71 4.12 -5.84 13.20
C GLN A 71 4.58 -4.39 13.02
N HIS A 72 4.23 -3.53 13.93
CA HIS A 72 4.60 -2.11 13.86
C HIS A 72 6.04 -1.80 14.29
N PHE A 73 6.74 -2.70 15.00
CA PHE A 73 8.10 -2.53 15.52
C PHE A 73 8.39 -1.15 16.14
N ASN A 74 7.38 -0.51 16.71
CA ASN A 74 7.46 0.84 17.28
C ASN A 74 7.96 1.90 16.28
N VAL A 75 7.69 1.72 15.02
CA VAL A 75 7.98 2.75 14.02
C VAL A 75 7.26 4.03 14.40
N ASN A 76 8.01 5.11 14.57
CA ASN A 76 7.48 6.42 14.94
C ASN A 76 7.31 7.35 13.73
N GLN A 77 7.93 7.01 12.61
CA GLN A 77 7.86 7.80 11.40
C GLN A 77 8.08 6.92 10.17
N ILE A 78 7.22 7.07 9.19
CA ILE A 78 7.38 6.43 7.87
C ILE A 78 6.96 7.41 6.78
N GLY A 79 7.73 7.47 5.70
CA GLY A 79 7.44 8.31 4.56
C GLY A 79 7.96 7.72 3.28
N LEU A 80 7.27 8.01 2.20
CA LEU A 80 7.68 7.74 0.84
C LEU A 80 7.96 9.05 0.14
N PHE A 81 9.06 9.12 -0.58
CA PHE A 81 9.50 10.31 -1.30
C PHE A 81 9.64 10.00 -2.79
N VAL A 82 9.18 10.90 -3.61
CA VAL A 82 9.41 10.91 -5.05
C VAL A 82 10.10 12.23 -5.38
N ASP A 83 11.29 12.16 -5.96
CA ASP A 83 12.12 13.34 -6.28
C ASP A 83 12.32 14.28 -5.08
N ASN A 84 12.58 13.70 -3.90
CA ASN A 84 12.73 14.40 -2.62
C ASN A 84 11.46 15.10 -2.09
N VAL A 85 10.32 14.88 -2.72
CA VAL A 85 9.02 15.39 -2.26
C VAL A 85 8.26 14.26 -1.58
N PRO A 86 7.76 14.44 -0.34
CA PRO A 86 7.00 13.41 0.34
C PRO A 86 5.68 13.17 -0.38
N VAL A 87 5.37 11.92 -0.65
CA VAL A 87 4.07 11.48 -1.15
C VAL A 87 3.03 11.78 -0.07
N SER A 88 1.84 12.21 -0.47
CA SER A 88 0.77 12.66 0.45
C SER A 88 1.10 13.93 1.26
N GLY A 89 2.10 14.71 0.81
CA GLY A 89 2.44 16.02 1.37
C GLY A 89 3.21 16.00 2.68
N ASN A 90 3.13 14.95 3.49
CA ASN A 90 3.80 14.84 4.77
C ASN A 90 4.22 13.40 5.09
N VAL A 91 5.27 13.31 5.90
CA VAL A 91 5.68 12.03 6.49
C VAL A 91 4.67 11.62 7.58
N MET A 92 4.23 10.37 7.56
CA MET A 92 3.37 9.84 8.61
C MET A 92 4.13 9.74 9.93
N ARG A 93 3.66 10.43 10.95
CA ARG A 93 4.14 10.30 12.32
C ARG A 93 3.19 9.39 13.09
N LEU A 94 3.77 8.40 13.77
CA LEU A 94 3.06 7.31 14.39
C LEU A 94 3.45 7.17 15.87
N HIS A 95 2.50 6.80 16.69
CA HIS A 95 2.75 6.47 18.09
C HIS A 95 1.87 5.28 18.49
N LEU A 96 2.30 4.10 18.07
CA LEU A 96 1.50 2.87 18.09
C LEU A 96 1.29 2.27 19.47
N ASN A 97 2.11 2.67 20.44
CA ASN A 97 1.98 2.28 21.86
C ASN A 97 1.20 3.29 22.70
N ALA A 98 0.68 4.36 22.12
CA ALA A 98 -0.03 5.35 22.89
C ALA A 98 -1.41 4.81 23.31
N THR A 99 -1.72 4.87 24.60
CA THR A 99 -3.01 4.48 25.15
C THR A 99 -4.19 5.24 24.53
N SER A 100 -3.95 6.45 24.02
CA SER A 100 -4.97 7.27 23.36
C SER A 100 -5.33 6.80 21.94
N GLY A 101 -4.50 6.01 21.28
CA GLY A 101 -4.71 5.49 19.93
C GLY A 101 -4.85 6.57 18.82
N ARG A 102 -4.71 7.85 19.15
CA ARG A 102 -4.95 8.96 18.22
C ARG A 102 -3.97 9.00 17.05
N THR A 103 -2.72 8.62 17.30
CA THR A 103 -1.64 8.66 16.31
C THR A 103 -1.60 7.45 15.38
N ILE A 104 -2.46 6.47 15.58
CA ILE A 104 -2.67 5.34 14.67
C ILE A 104 -3.64 5.72 13.54
N ILE A 105 -4.57 6.63 13.83
CA ILE A 105 -5.68 6.99 12.92
C ILE A 105 -5.21 7.37 11.52
N PRO A 106 -4.17 8.21 11.34
CA PRO A 106 -3.72 8.57 9.99
C PRO A 106 -3.32 7.38 9.15
N ALA A 107 -2.52 6.45 9.68
CA ALA A 107 -2.09 5.27 8.95
C ALA A 107 -3.24 4.30 8.70
N PHE A 108 -4.13 4.12 9.67
CA PHE A 108 -5.32 3.30 9.54
C PHE A 108 -6.28 3.83 8.48
N ASN A 109 -6.58 5.13 8.50
CA ASN A 109 -7.45 5.75 7.49
C ASN A 109 -6.83 5.70 6.09
N ASN A 110 -5.53 5.98 5.99
CA ASN A 110 -4.83 5.95 4.71
C ASN A 110 -4.87 4.56 4.04
N MET A 111 -4.91 3.48 4.83
CA MET A 111 -5.09 2.14 4.29
C MET A 111 -6.43 2.00 3.54
N PHE A 112 -7.51 2.59 4.03
CA PHE A 112 -8.81 2.56 3.36
C PHE A 112 -8.87 3.51 2.16
N GLU A 113 -8.29 4.70 2.27
CA GLU A 113 -8.23 5.68 1.19
C GLU A 113 -7.48 5.14 -0.02
N VAL A 114 -6.25 4.65 0.18
CA VAL A 114 -5.38 4.16 -0.88
C VAL A 114 -5.95 2.88 -1.54
N THR A 115 -6.74 2.09 -0.82
CA THR A 115 -7.36 0.88 -1.37
C THR A 115 -8.72 1.12 -2.01
N ASP A 116 -9.19 2.37 -2.12
CA ASP A 116 -10.52 2.76 -2.62
C ASP A 116 -11.69 2.13 -1.82
N LYS A 117 -11.46 1.80 -0.54
CA LYS A 117 -12.46 1.16 0.32
C LYS A 117 -13.15 2.13 1.27
N TRP A 118 -12.78 3.40 1.26
CA TRP A 118 -13.31 4.42 2.15
C TRP A 118 -14.81 4.65 1.99
N LEU A 119 -15.29 4.63 0.75
CA LEU A 119 -16.70 4.93 0.40
C LEU A 119 -17.50 3.69 -0.02
N GLN A 120 -16.95 2.50 0.10
CA GLN A 120 -17.64 1.28 -0.32
C GLN A 120 -18.17 0.49 0.87
N ASP A 121 -19.33 -0.14 0.70
CA ASP A 121 -19.91 -1.05 1.71
C ASP A 121 -19.05 -2.29 1.97
N SER A 122 -18.21 -2.69 1.02
CA SER A 122 -17.23 -3.76 1.17
C SER A 122 -15.99 -3.23 1.91
N ARG A 123 -16.02 -3.21 3.23
CA ARG A 123 -14.91 -2.77 4.08
C ARG A 123 -13.82 -3.84 4.15
N ILE A 124 -12.57 -3.39 4.31
CA ILE A 124 -11.51 -4.26 4.81
C ILE A 124 -11.90 -4.62 6.25
N GLN A 125 -12.02 -5.91 6.53
CA GLN A 125 -12.42 -6.42 7.85
C GLN A 125 -11.24 -6.39 8.83
N ILE A 126 -10.61 -5.25 8.98
CA ILE A 126 -9.53 -5.03 9.94
C ILE A 126 -9.99 -3.91 10.87
N SER A 127 -10.11 -4.23 12.15
CA SER A 127 -10.40 -3.22 13.17
C SER A 127 -9.14 -2.40 13.50
N ARG A 128 -9.33 -1.25 14.11
CA ARG A 128 -8.21 -0.40 14.54
C ARG A 128 -7.28 -1.09 15.55
N SER A 129 -7.81 -1.93 16.41
CA SER A 129 -7.03 -2.72 17.37
C SER A 129 -6.21 -3.80 16.68
N GLU A 130 -6.79 -4.49 15.72
CA GLU A 130 -6.09 -5.51 14.92
C GLU A 130 -5.01 -4.88 14.03
N PHE A 131 -5.26 -3.69 13.47
CA PHE A 131 -4.25 -2.96 12.71
C PHE A 131 -2.97 -2.75 13.52
N ALA A 132 -3.09 -2.32 14.78
CA ALA A 132 -1.94 -2.12 15.65
C ALA A 132 -1.26 -3.44 16.07
N ALA A 133 -2.02 -4.52 16.23
CA ALA A 133 -1.52 -5.78 16.74
C ALA A 133 -0.83 -6.65 15.66
N GLU A 134 -1.47 -6.79 14.48
CA GLU A 134 -1.09 -7.82 13.50
C GLU A 134 -1.11 -7.34 12.03
N TYR A 135 -1.73 -6.19 11.74
CA TYR A 135 -1.94 -5.72 10.37
C TYR A 135 -1.40 -4.30 10.14
N ALA A 136 -0.24 -3.98 10.72
CA ALA A 136 0.38 -2.67 10.55
C ALA A 136 0.93 -2.50 9.12
N MET A 137 0.06 -2.13 8.19
CA MET A 137 0.38 -1.86 6.80
C MET A 137 0.30 -0.36 6.51
N TYR A 138 1.35 0.18 5.93
CA TYR A 138 1.46 1.58 5.57
C TYR A 138 1.25 1.73 4.07
N CYS A 139 0.20 2.41 3.68
CA CYS A 139 -0.20 2.55 2.29
C CYS A 139 0.12 3.96 1.77
N PHE A 140 0.60 4.04 0.54
CA PHE A 140 0.93 5.29 -0.14
C PHE A 140 0.32 5.27 -1.55
N GLU A 141 -0.38 6.31 -1.91
CA GLU A 141 -0.84 6.55 -3.27
C GLU A 141 0.13 7.53 -3.93
N ILE A 142 0.81 7.09 -4.96
CA ILE A 142 1.83 7.87 -5.67
C ILE A 142 1.19 8.61 -6.84
N GLU A 143 0.35 7.91 -7.59
CA GLU A 143 -0.47 8.49 -8.65
C GLU A 143 -1.92 8.08 -8.40
N PRO A 144 -2.82 9.03 -8.14
CA PRO A 144 -4.22 8.71 -8.04
C PRO A 144 -4.68 8.09 -9.35
N ASN A 145 -5.35 6.95 -9.26
CA ASN A 145 -6.04 6.35 -10.39
C ASN A 145 -7.22 7.28 -10.74
N PHE A 146 -6.96 8.32 -11.49
CA PHE A 146 -8.02 8.95 -12.25
C PHE A 146 -8.44 7.88 -13.27
N GLY A 147 -9.52 7.17 -12.95
CA GLY A 147 -10.12 6.27 -13.92
C GLY A 147 -10.20 7.05 -15.21
N GLU A 148 -9.62 6.53 -16.29
CA GLU A 148 -9.86 7.12 -17.62
C GLU A 148 -11.37 7.29 -17.69
N PRO A 149 -11.89 8.44 -18.11
CA PRO A 149 -13.32 8.60 -18.25
C PRO A 149 -13.77 7.44 -19.11
N THR A 150 -14.54 6.56 -18.52
CA THR A 150 -15.21 5.49 -19.27
C THR A 150 -16.08 6.23 -20.27
N ASN A 151 -15.59 6.33 -21.49
CA ASN A 151 -16.43 6.70 -22.61
C ASN A 151 -17.51 5.61 -22.69
N ILE A 152 -18.57 5.84 -21.93
CA ILE A 152 -19.83 5.11 -22.07
C ILE A 152 -20.46 5.69 -23.33
N PHE A 153 -20.25 5.02 -24.44
CA PHE A 153 -21.06 5.15 -25.61
C PHE A 153 -22.05 4.00 -25.66
#